data_4847666ba2d104f8ae8bab7a11c1eb55
#
_entry.id   4847666ba2d104f8ae8bab7a11c1eb55
#
_cell.length_a   1.000
_cell.length_b   1.000
_cell.length_c   1.000
_cell.angle_alpha   90.00
_cell.angle_beta   90.00
_cell.angle_gamma   90.00
#
_symmetry.space_group_name_H-M   'P 1'
#
loop_
_entity.id
_entity.type
_entity.pdbx_description
1 polymer ?
#
loop_
_entity_poly.entity_id
_entity_poly.type
_entity_poly.pdbx_seq_one_letter_code
_entity_poly.pdbx_strand_id
1 'polypeptide(L)'
;MANEPARHPPAPLTPDEELAWRALARAVLVIPRVLDGELLQSQGLSLTEYSVLMNLSEQPGRSLRMSELANVVSISVSGLTRVVERLARQGLVDRVKADTDGRGQLAVLTPVGFARLEQAYPAHLAGVREHVMDHLADLDLNAFTRAISAIAAADMGPPVRRAPPASPA
;
A
#
# COMPACT_ATOMS: atom_id res chain seq x y z
N MET A 1 43.12 -3.88 -15.01
CA MET A 1 42.58 -4.41 -13.73
C MET A 1 42.16 -3.21 -12.92
N ALA A 2 40.86 -2.91 -12.91
CA ALA A 2 40.30 -1.80 -12.12
C ALA A 2 40.25 -2.23 -10.65
N ASN A 3 40.89 -1.44 -9.79
CA ASN A 3 40.93 -1.63 -8.34
C ASN A 3 39.52 -1.27 -7.78
N GLU A 4 38.75 -2.26 -7.44
CA GLU A 4 37.44 -2.07 -6.76
C GLU A 4 37.74 -1.49 -5.35
N PRO A 5 37.19 -0.31 -4.97
CA PRO A 5 37.50 0.27 -3.66
C PRO A 5 37.01 -0.70 -2.57
N ALA A 6 37.90 -1.10 -1.69
CA ALA A 6 37.59 -1.93 -0.53
C ALA A 6 36.48 -1.27 0.27
N ARG A 7 35.28 -1.81 0.22
CA ARG A 7 34.16 -1.37 1.05
C ARG A 7 34.51 -1.66 2.51
N HIS A 8 34.80 -0.63 3.26
CA HIS A 8 34.91 -0.76 4.72
C HIS A 8 33.62 -1.37 5.26
N PRO A 9 33.67 -2.31 6.20
CA PRO A 9 32.47 -2.83 6.82
C PRO A 9 31.68 -1.65 7.45
N PRO A 10 30.33 -1.67 7.34
CA PRO A 10 29.53 -0.62 7.93
C PRO A 10 29.77 -0.54 9.45
N ALA A 11 29.71 0.66 9.99
CA ALA A 11 29.80 0.84 11.44
C ALA A 11 28.64 0.11 12.12
N PRO A 12 28.87 -0.53 13.29
CA PRO A 12 27.79 -1.15 14.05
C PRO A 12 26.78 -0.08 14.50
N LEU A 13 25.53 -0.49 14.66
CA LEU A 13 24.48 0.37 15.20
C LEU A 13 24.79 0.74 16.66
N THR A 14 24.48 1.98 17.04
CA THR A 14 24.43 2.37 18.44
C THR A 14 23.27 1.66 19.15
N PRO A 15 23.26 1.58 20.49
CA PRO A 15 22.15 0.96 21.23
C PRO A 15 20.77 1.55 20.90
N ASP A 16 20.70 2.88 20.72
CA ASP A 16 19.44 3.56 20.38
C ASP A 16 18.98 3.26 18.95
N GLU A 17 19.91 3.22 18.00
CA GLU A 17 19.61 2.80 16.61
C GLU A 17 19.14 1.36 16.55
N GLU A 18 19.73 0.46 17.34
CA GLU A 18 19.30 -0.94 17.40
C GLU A 18 17.89 -1.07 17.97
N LEU A 19 17.56 -0.34 19.03
CA LEU A 19 16.20 -0.29 19.60
C LEU A 19 15.19 0.22 18.58
N ALA A 20 15.51 1.34 17.91
CA ALA A 20 14.64 1.91 16.87
C ALA A 20 14.42 0.96 15.70
N TRP A 21 15.49 0.32 15.22
CA TRP A 21 15.42 -0.70 14.17
C TRP A 21 14.52 -1.88 14.55
N ARG A 22 14.71 -2.43 15.74
CA ARG A 22 13.90 -3.57 16.24
C ARG A 22 12.42 -3.20 16.38
N ALA A 23 12.14 -1.99 16.87
CA ALA A 23 10.77 -1.47 16.98
C ALA A 23 10.10 -1.33 15.60
N LEU A 24 10.80 -0.71 14.64
CA LEU A 24 10.32 -0.57 13.27
C LEU A 24 10.09 -1.93 12.59
N ALA A 25 11.06 -2.83 12.67
CA ALA A 25 10.95 -4.16 12.09
C ALA A 25 9.75 -4.94 12.65
N ARG A 26 9.48 -4.83 13.96
CA ARG A 26 8.30 -5.43 14.58
C ARG A 26 7.01 -4.77 14.11
N ALA A 27 6.96 -3.44 14.05
CA ALA A 27 5.78 -2.69 13.62
C ALA A 27 5.35 -3.05 12.18
N VAL A 28 6.31 -3.15 11.26
CA VAL A 28 6.08 -3.54 9.85
C VAL A 28 5.44 -4.94 9.73
N LEU A 29 5.73 -5.85 10.66
CA LEU A 29 5.15 -7.20 10.66
C LEU A 29 3.78 -7.26 11.37
N VAL A 30 3.60 -6.47 12.42
CA VAL A 30 2.41 -6.56 13.29
C VAL A 30 1.25 -5.76 12.72
N ILE A 31 1.47 -4.51 12.31
CA ILE A 31 0.42 -3.59 11.86
C ILE A 31 -0.42 -4.17 10.71
N PRO A 32 0.18 -4.65 9.59
CA PRO A 32 -0.61 -5.20 8.49
C PRO A 32 -1.46 -6.41 8.91
N ARG A 33 -0.91 -7.27 9.79
CA ARG A 33 -1.61 -8.48 10.25
C ARG A 33 -2.82 -8.14 11.11
N VAL A 34 -2.70 -7.15 12.00
CA VAL A 34 -3.81 -6.74 12.87
C VAL A 34 -4.92 -6.10 12.04
N LEU A 35 -4.56 -5.14 11.18
CA LEU A 35 -5.52 -4.47 10.29
C LEU A 35 -6.22 -5.45 9.34
N ASP A 36 -5.48 -6.44 8.81
CA ASP A 36 -6.06 -7.50 7.96
C ASP A 36 -7.07 -8.33 8.73
N GLY A 37 -6.74 -8.75 9.95
CA GLY A 37 -7.64 -9.53 10.82
C GLY A 37 -8.93 -8.81 11.14
N GLU A 38 -8.87 -7.52 11.48
CA GLU A 38 -10.02 -6.70 11.80
C GLU A 38 -10.92 -6.44 10.59
N LEU A 39 -10.34 -6.11 9.44
CA LEU A 39 -11.08 -5.95 8.19
C LEU A 39 -11.74 -7.25 7.74
N LEU A 40 -11.05 -8.37 7.82
CA LEU A 40 -11.64 -9.67 7.50
C LEU A 40 -12.80 -9.99 8.43
N GLN A 41 -12.65 -9.79 9.73
CA GLN A 41 -13.68 -10.10 10.71
C GLN A 41 -14.91 -9.18 10.58
N SER A 42 -14.70 -7.88 10.43
CA SER A 42 -15.78 -6.89 10.42
C SER A 42 -16.42 -6.69 9.04
N GLN A 43 -15.63 -6.85 7.97
CA GLN A 43 -16.02 -6.50 6.61
C GLN A 43 -15.93 -7.67 5.62
N GLY A 44 -15.30 -8.81 5.96
CA GLY A 44 -15.06 -9.89 5.01
C GLY A 44 -14.14 -9.48 3.85
N LEU A 45 -13.30 -8.46 4.04
CA LEU A 45 -12.39 -7.90 3.06
C LEU A 45 -10.97 -7.92 3.62
N SER A 46 -10.02 -8.53 2.93
CA SER A 46 -8.61 -8.49 3.37
C SER A 46 -8.02 -7.09 3.21
N LEU A 47 -6.98 -6.77 3.99
CA LEU A 47 -6.25 -5.50 3.85
C LEU A 47 -5.69 -5.32 2.43
N THR A 48 -5.23 -6.39 1.79
CA THR A 48 -4.75 -6.34 0.40
C THR A 48 -5.88 -6.01 -0.58
N GLU A 49 -7.08 -6.60 -0.43
CA GLU A 49 -8.25 -6.27 -1.25
C GLU A 49 -8.68 -4.82 -1.04
N TYR A 50 -8.74 -4.38 0.21
CA TYR A 50 -9.00 -2.97 0.56
C TYR A 50 -8.00 -2.04 -0.12
N SER A 51 -6.68 -2.34 -0.04
CA SER A 51 -5.62 -1.55 -0.67
C SER A 51 -5.76 -1.48 -2.19
N VAL A 52 -6.17 -2.57 -2.84
CA VAL A 52 -6.46 -2.59 -4.28
C VAL A 52 -7.60 -1.64 -4.61
N LEU A 53 -8.73 -1.74 -3.91
CA LEU A 53 -9.90 -0.86 -4.15
C LEU A 53 -9.54 0.61 -3.89
N MET A 54 -8.82 0.90 -2.80
CA MET A 54 -8.39 2.24 -2.43
C MET A 54 -7.48 2.84 -3.50
N ASN A 55 -6.42 2.13 -3.90
CA ASN A 55 -5.50 2.65 -4.91
C ASN A 55 -6.16 2.87 -6.27
N LEU A 56 -7.11 2.03 -6.67
CA LEU A 56 -7.91 2.24 -7.88
C LEU A 56 -8.81 3.48 -7.74
N SER A 57 -9.43 3.70 -6.58
CA SER A 57 -10.33 4.83 -6.36
C SER A 57 -9.65 6.20 -6.48
N GLU A 58 -8.35 6.27 -6.18
CA GLU A 58 -7.54 7.48 -6.22
C GLU A 58 -7.03 7.83 -7.64
N GLN A 59 -7.22 6.95 -8.62
CA GLN A 59 -6.70 7.17 -9.97
C GLN A 59 -7.71 7.85 -10.90
N PRO A 60 -7.24 8.63 -11.88
CA PRO A 60 -8.09 9.10 -12.97
C PRO A 60 -8.77 7.91 -13.67
N GLY A 61 -10.10 8.00 -13.87
CA GLY A 61 -10.85 6.89 -14.45
C GLY A 61 -10.91 5.63 -13.60
N ARG A 62 -10.46 5.69 -12.32
CA ARG A 62 -10.47 4.58 -11.37
C ARG A 62 -9.83 3.31 -11.91
N SER A 63 -8.74 3.45 -12.65
CA SER A 63 -8.09 2.33 -13.33
C SER A 63 -6.56 2.40 -13.26
N LEU A 64 -5.91 1.24 -13.20
CA LEU A 64 -4.46 1.08 -13.25
C LEU A 64 -4.08 -0.16 -14.07
N ARG A 65 -2.90 -0.12 -14.69
CA ARG A 65 -2.28 -1.32 -15.25
C ARG A 65 -1.97 -2.32 -14.13
N MET A 66 -2.11 -3.62 -14.41
CA MET A 66 -1.85 -4.67 -13.42
C MET A 66 -0.45 -4.58 -12.81
N SER A 67 0.58 -4.24 -13.60
CA SER A 67 1.95 -4.07 -13.11
C SER A 67 2.11 -2.85 -12.19
N GLU A 68 1.46 -1.73 -12.52
CA GLU A 68 1.49 -0.52 -11.69
C GLU A 68 0.75 -0.74 -10.38
N LEU A 69 -0.42 -1.39 -10.43
CA LEU A 69 -1.19 -1.73 -9.25
C LEU A 69 -0.43 -2.70 -8.32
N ALA A 70 0.29 -3.68 -8.88
CA ALA A 70 1.14 -4.59 -8.12
C ALA A 70 2.23 -3.84 -7.35
N ASN A 71 2.87 -2.85 -8.02
CA ASN A 71 3.90 -2.02 -7.41
C ASN A 71 3.35 -1.17 -6.27
N VAL A 72 2.23 -0.46 -6.48
CA VAL A 72 1.67 0.42 -5.43
C VAL A 72 1.10 -0.34 -4.23
N VAL A 73 0.62 -1.58 -4.46
CA VAL A 73 0.16 -2.47 -3.37
C VAL A 73 1.33 -3.28 -2.76
N SER A 74 2.53 -3.17 -3.33
CA SER A 74 3.76 -3.84 -2.87
C SER A 74 3.63 -5.38 -2.83
N ILE A 75 3.03 -5.98 -3.88
CA ILE A 75 2.94 -7.44 -4.04
C ILE A 75 3.40 -7.86 -5.44
N SER A 76 3.68 -9.15 -5.63
CA SER A 76 4.01 -9.67 -6.95
C SER A 76 2.83 -9.57 -7.91
N VAL A 77 3.10 -9.43 -9.22
CA VAL A 77 2.05 -9.40 -10.27
C VAL A 77 1.19 -10.66 -10.23
N SER A 78 1.77 -11.83 -9.95
CA SER A 78 1.02 -13.08 -9.81
C SER A 78 0.13 -13.09 -8.57
N GLY A 79 0.59 -12.52 -7.46
CA GLY A 79 -0.21 -12.30 -6.25
C GLY A 79 -1.38 -11.36 -6.51
N LEU A 80 -1.10 -10.21 -7.15
CA LEU A 80 -2.15 -9.26 -7.54
C LEU A 80 -3.20 -9.90 -8.46
N THR A 81 -2.78 -10.70 -9.44
CA THR A 81 -3.72 -11.37 -10.36
C THR A 81 -4.77 -12.17 -9.60
N ARG A 82 -4.36 -12.95 -8.60
CA ARG A 82 -5.29 -13.72 -7.75
C ARG A 82 -6.25 -12.84 -6.96
N VAL A 83 -5.76 -11.71 -6.42
CA VAL A 83 -6.58 -10.74 -5.67
C VAL A 83 -7.61 -10.11 -6.61
N VAL A 84 -7.17 -9.61 -7.76
CA VAL A 84 -8.07 -8.97 -8.76
C VAL A 84 -9.09 -9.97 -9.31
N GLU A 85 -8.72 -11.23 -9.54
CA GLU A 85 -9.66 -12.27 -9.94
C GLU A 85 -10.74 -12.55 -8.89
N ARG A 86 -10.39 -12.51 -7.62
CA ARG A 86 -11.36 -12.64 -6.52
C ARG A 86 -12.30 -11.44 -6.46
N LEU A 87 -11.77 -10.21 -6.54
CA LEU A 87 -12.57 -9.00 -6.59
C LEU A 87 -13.48 -8.94 -7.83
N ALA A 88 -13.00 -9.40 -8.98
CA ALA A 88 -13.78 -9.47 -10.22
C ALA A 88 -14.95 -10.46 -10.11
N ARG A 89 -14.74 -11.63 -9.48
CA ARG A 89 -15.85 -12.57 -9.21
C ARG A 89 -16.93 -11.99 -8.29
N GLN A 90 -16.58 -11.00 -7.48
CA GLN A 90 -17.52 -10.25 -6.63
C GLN A 90 -18.13 -9.02 -7.34
N GLY A 91 -17.73 -8.73 -8.58
CA GLY A 91 -18.18 -7.56 -9.34
C GLY A 91 -17.61 -6.23 -8.82
N LEU A 92 -16.55 -6.26 -7.99
CA LEU A 92 -15.95 -5.07 -7.41
C LEU A 92 -14.91 -4.40 -8.31
N VAL A 93 -14.27 -5.18 -9.17
CA VAL A 93 -13.26 -4.75 -10.14
C VAL A 93 -13.50 -5.42 -11.46
N ASP A 94 -13.36 -4.68 -12.56
CA ASP A 94 -13.34 -5.23 -13.93
C ASP A 94 -11.89 -5.39 -14.41
N ARG A 95 -11.69 -6.38 -15.33
CA ARG A 95 -10.42 -6.57 -16.04
C ARG A 95 -10.64 -6.23 -17.50
N VAL A 96 -9.98 -5.20 -17.98
CA VAL A 96 -10.12 -4.70 -19.35
C VAL A 96 -8.78 -4.81 -20.09
N LYS A 97 -8.81 -5.13 -21.37
CA LYS A 97 -7.59 -5.05 -22.19
C LYS A 97 -7.20 -3.58 -22.37
N ALA A 98 -5.91 -3.28 -22.25
CA ALA A 98 -5.41 -1.93 -22.51
C ALA A 98 -5.40 -1.67 -24.02
N ASP A 99 -6.01 -0.57 -24.46
CA ASP A 99 -6.19 -0.25 -25.88
C ASP A 99 -4.90 0.10 -26.63
N THR A 100 -3.79 0.44 -25.92
CA THR A 100 -2.63 1.08 -26.55
C THR A 100 -1.55 0.13 -27.10
N ASP A 101 -1.49 -1.16 -26.69
CA ASP A 101 -0.51 -2.11 -27.23
C ASP A 101 -0.90 -3.58 -27.17
N GLY A 102 -2.16 -3.89 -26.86
CA GLY A 102 -2.72 -5.26 -26.89
C GLY A 102 -2.13 -6.27 -25.87
N ARG A 103 -1.12 -5.89 -25.10
CA ARG A 103 -0.37 -6.79 -24.20
C ARG A 103 -0.61 -6.53 -22.71
N GLY A 104 -1.27 -5.43 -22.35
CA GLY A 104 -1.53 -5.04 -20.96
C GLY A 104 -2.98 -5.28 -20.54
N GLN A 105 -3.19 -5.55 -19.25
CA GLN A 105 -4.52 -5.57 -18.63
C GLN A 105 -4.62 -4.42 -17.63
N LEU A 106 -5.80 -3.78 -17.62
CA LEU A 106 -6.19 -2.78 -16.63
C LEU A 106 -7.12 -3.43 -15.61
N ALA A 107 -6.94 -3.09 -14.35
CA ALA A 107 -7.95 -3.27 -13.32
C ALA A 107 -8.75 -1.96 -13.22
N VAL A 108 -10.06 -2.04 -13.24
CA VAL A 108 -10.98 -0.90 -13.21
C VAL A 108 -11.92 -1.08 -12.04
N LEU A 109 -11.99 -0.11 -11.14
CA LEU A 109 -12.92 -0.14 -10.01
C LEU A 109 -14.35 0.11 -10.50
N THR A 110 -15.26 -0.81 -10.17
CA THR A 110 -16.67 -0.65 -10.49
C THR A 110 -17.38 0.29 -9.52
N PRO A 111 -18.58 0.83 -9.85
CA PRO A 111 -19.39 1.55 -8.86
C PRO A 111 -19.71 0.72 -7.62
N VAL A 112 -19.91 -0.60 -7.77
CA VAL A 112 -20.15 -1.52 -6.65
C VAL A 112 -18.88 -1.66 -5.80
N GLY A 113 -17.71 -1.75 -6.44
CA GLY A 113 -16.42 -1.78 -5.75
C GLY A 113 -16.15 -0.49 -4.98
N PHE A 114 -16.51 0.66 -5.55
CA PHE A 114 -16.37 1.94 -4.85
C PHE A 114 -17.29 2.03 -3.62
N ALA A 115 -18.56 1.67 -3.75
CA ALA A 115 -19.49 1.62 -2.61
C ALA A 115 -19.00 0.65 -1.52
N ARG A 116 -18.40 -0.50 -1.92
CA ARG A 116 -17.81 -1.46 -0.99
C ARG A 116 -16.62 -0.90 -0.22
N LEU A 117 -15.77 -0.12 -0.90
CA LEU A 117 -14.66 0.60 -0.28
C LEU A 117 -15.16 1.63 0.75
N GLU A 118 -16.16 2.46 0.38
CA GLU A 118 -16.76 3.44 1.28
C GLU A 118 -17.35 2.78 2.53
N GLN A 119 -18.02 1.63 2.37
CA GLN A 119 -18.55 0.85 3.49
C GLN A 119 -17.46 0.32 4.43
N ALA A 120 -16.31 -0.10 3.90
CA ALA A 120 -15.22 -0.64 4.69
C ALA A 120 -14.32 0.44 5.34
N TYR A 121 -14.34 1.66 4.80
CA TYR A 121 -13.47 2.76 5.22
C TYR A 121 -13.56 3.08 6.73
N PRO A 122 -14.74 3.18 7.38
CA PRO A 122 -14.80 3.48 8.81
C PRO A 122 -14.10 2.45 9.68
N ALA A 123 -14.22 1.16 9.35
CA ALA A 123 -13.56 0.08 10.09
C ALA A 123 -12.04 0.15 9.90
N HIS A 124 -11.56 0.37 8.67
CA HIS A 124 -10.14 0.57 8.41
C HIS A 124 -9.59 1.80 9.14
N LEU A 125 -10.31 2.92 9.11
CA LEU A 125 -9.90 4.14 9.80
C LEU A 125 -9.79 3.94 11.31
N ALA A 126 -10.74 3.22 11.92
CA ALA A 126 -10.71 2.91 13.34
C ALA A 126 -9.45 2.10 13.71
N GLY A 127 -9.15 1.02 12.97
CA GLY A 127 -7.94 0.24 13.19
C GLY A 127 -6.65 1.04 12.97
N VAL A 128 -6.57 1.88 11.92
CA VAL A 128 -5.42 2.76 11.70
C VAL A 128 -5.23 3.74 12.87
N ARG A 129 -6.31 4.28 13.42
CA ARG A 129 -6.23 5.13 14.59
C ARG A 129 -5.71 4.37 15.79
N GLU A 130 -6.39 3.31 16.19
CA GLU A 130 -6.08 2.53 17.38
C GLU A 130 -4.66 1.96 17.36
N HIS A 131 -4.24 1.37 16.25
CA HIS A 131 -2.97 0.65 16.20
C HIS A 131 -1.78 1.47 15.70
N VAL A 132 -2.00 2.68 15.17
CA VAL A 132 -0.93 3.50 14.61
C VAL A 132 -1.00 4.95 15.07
N MET A 133 -2.06 5.69 14.66
CA MET A 133 -2.04 7.15 14.75
C MET A 133 -2.10 7.67 16.18
N ASP A 134 -2.82 6.99 17.07
CA ASP A 134 -2.93 7.40 18.47
C ASP A 134 -1.59 7.21 19.23
N HIS A 135 -0.72 6.31 18.75
CA HIS A 135 0.64 6.14 19.26
C HIS A 135 1.66 7.16 18.70
N LEU A 136 1.28 7.91 17.68
CA LEU A 136 2.11 8.93 17.03
C LEU A 136 1.71 10.36 17.40
N ALA A 137 0.77 10.54 18.34
CA ALA A 137 0.19 11.84 18.68
C ALA A 137 1.22 12.90 19.08
N ASP A 138 2.28 12.49 19.77
CA ASP A 138 3.34 13.39 20.27
C ASP A 138 4.53 13.56 19.30
N LEU A 139 4.48 12.92 18.11
CA LEU A 139 5.54 12.98 17.12
C LEU A 139 5.29 14.06 16.06
N ASP A 140 6.38 14.66 15.57
CA ASP A 140 6.32 15.46 14.34
C ASP A 140 6.00 14.54 13.15
N LEU A 141 4.71 14.52 12.77
CA LEU A 141 4.23 13.68 11.66
C LEU A 141 4.89 14.02 10.31
N ASN A 142 5.33 15.26 10.10
CA ASN A 142 6.04 15.63 8.88
C ASN A 142 7.45 15.03 8.87
N ALA A 143 8.17 15.08 9.99
CA ALA A 143 9.47 14.43 10.11
C ALA A 143 9.36 12.91 9.98
N PHE A 144 8.37 12.31 10.66
CA PHE A 144 8.05 10.89 10.54
C PHE A 144 7.76 10.48 9.10
N THR A 145 6.87 11.21 8.41
CA THR A 145 6.52 10.94 7.00
C THR A 145 7.75 11.00 6.10
N ARG A 146 8.61 12.02 6.25
CA ARG A 146 9.85 12.11 5.46
C ARG A 146 10.76 10.91 5.68
N ALA A 147 10.96 10.51 6.93
CA ALA A 147 11.84 9.38 7.28
C ALA A 147 11.32 8.06 6.71
N ILE A 148 10.05 7.74 6.94
CA ILE A 148 9.44 6.48 6.45
C ILE A 148 9.36 6.46 4.92
N SER A 149 9.03 7.59 4.28
CA SER A 149 9.01 7.68 2.82
C SER A 149 10.40 7.47 2.21
N ALA A 150 11.46 7.99 2.84
CA ALA A 150 12.83 7.76 2.39
C ALA A 150 13.25 6.27 2.49
N ILE A 151 12.84 5.60 3.56
CA ILE A 151 13.05 4.15 3.73
C ILE A 151 12.30 3.36 2.65
N ALA A 152 11.04 3.69 2.40
CA ALA A 152 10.21 3.02 1.40
C ALA A 152 10.69 3.28 -0.05
N ALA A 153 11.25 4.46 -0.33
CA ALA A 153 11.75 4.82 -1.66
C ALA A 153 13.05 4.10 -2.05
N ALA A 154 13.77 3.50 -1.11
CA ALA A 154 15.04 2.82 -1.38
C ALA A 154 14.91 1.63 -2.35
N ASP A 155 13.72 1.05 -2.50
CA ASP A 155 13.43 -0.09 -3.38
C ASP A 155 12.40 0.24 -4.50
N MET A 156 11.81 1.42 -4.48
CA MET A 156 10.78 1.84 -5.44
C MET A 156 11.36 2.85 -6.43
N GLY A 157 11.23 2.58 -7.73
CA GLY A 157 11.44 3.62 -8.75
C GLY A 157 10.59 4.88 -8.45
N PRO A 158 10.81 6.00 -9.17
CA PRO A 158 10.28 7.31 -8.81
C PRO A 158 8.77 7.25 -8.55
N PRO A 159 8.29 7.92 -7.48
CA PRO A 159 6.91 7.83 -7.03
C PRO A 159 5.93 8.31 -8.13
N VAL A 160 4.91 7.51 -8.37
CA VAL A 160 3.73 7.96 -9.14
C VAL A 160 3.14 9.16 -8.39
N ARG A 161 3.05 10.31 -9.06
CA ARG A 161 2.50 11.55 -8.47
C ARG A 161 1.06 11.29 -8.04
N ARG A 162 0.82 11.29 -6.73
CA ARG A 162 -0.53 11.29 -6.15
C ARG A 162 -1.19 12.64 -6.45
N ALA A 163 -2.36 12.59 -7.08
CA ALA A 163 -3.25 13.75 -7.10
C ALA A 163 -3.81 13.98 -5.68
N PRO A 164 -3.95 15.25 -5.23
CA PRO A 164 -4.57 15.53 -3.94
C PRO A 164 -6.02 15.01 -3.95
N PRO A 165 -6.52 14.48 -2.81
CA PRO A 165 -7.90 14.04 -2.70
C PRO A 165 -8.82 15.23 -3.01
N ALA A 166 -9.84 14.99 -3.82
CA ALA A 166 -10.90 15.98 -4.06
C ALA A 166 -11.58 16.27 -2.73
N SER A 167 -11.61 17.57 -2.34
CA SER A 167 -12.37 18.01 -1.17
C SER A 167 -13.82 17.60 -1.32
N PRO A 168 -14.46 17.07 -0.27
CA PRO A 168 -15.91 16.84 -0.28
C PRO A 168 -16.63 18.17 -0.43
N ALA A 169 -17.57 18.21 -1.36
CA ALA A 169 -18.50 19.32 -1.55
C ALA A 169 -19.57 19.34 -0.45
#